data_3c9849feb9723ca882301e5a098efe09
#
_entry.id   3c9849feb9723ca882301e5a098efe09
#
_cell.length_a   1.000
_cell.length_b   1.000
_cell.length_c   1.000
_cell.angle_alpha   90.00
_cell.angle_beta   90.00
_cell.angle_gamma   90.00
#
_symmetry.space_group_name_H-M   'P 1'
#
loop_
_entity.id
_entity.type
_entity.pdbx_description
1 polymer ?
#
loop_
_entity_poly.entity_id
_entity_poly.type
_entity_poly.pdbx_seq_one_letter_code
_entity_poly.pdbx_strand_id
1 'polypeptide(L)'
;MKAGHKISIIYSGITIGLVLIAGLVFYFFSSNYIRNLYFHYMQEKAHAVAEEKFSKDELDPVKYRNVVIRRQTSIPTSKELFVNIENRDLARQVLSAYLDDVQIKQLYANQTVNFEHGQEVGTAFVYYDNTGTFAVIVLSRNPYGVDIARTLRWTLLLLVILSAGVLWLISRLYAMRMLDRIDRDYQTEKMFVNNASHEINNPLTAIQGECEVGLLSDYSAREYQDILQRIAHEAERVVTIMRELLQFSHIRSGEEMKEIEPVNIAPLLQSLCEGRCEVNIQSDFTVSGDAHLLRMAFQNLINNALKYSGGKPVSVTAADRLVAIRDHGIGIPQEDLPHVFEPFYRASNTGTIIGHGVGLALAKAILEKHGAKVSMISQQGEGTKVCVAFR
;
A
#
# COMPACT_ATOMS: atom_id res chain seq x y z
N MET A 1 -2.18 17.84 9.84
CA MET A 1 -0.88 18.07 9.17
C MET A 1 0.35 17.51 9.89
N LYS A 2 0.54 17.68 11.23
CA LYS A 2 1.76 17.24 11.93
C LYS A 2 1.98 15.72 12.03
N ALA A 3 0.93 14.91 12.16
CA ALA A 3 1.04 13.45 12.34
C ALA A 3 1.48 12.72 11.06
N GLY A 4 0.87 13.01 9.92
CA GLY A 4 1.22 12.36 8.65
C GLY A 4 2.62 12.71 8.16
N HIS A 5 3.09 13.93 8.46
CA HIS A 5 4.47 14.32 8.14
C HIS A 5 5.49 13.51 8.95
N LYS A 6 5.20 13.25 10.24
CA LYS A 6 6.02 12.37 11.08
C LYS A 6 6.05 10.93 10.59
N ILE A 7 4.90 10.37 10.22
CA ILE A 7 4.79 9.00 9.70
C ILE A 7 5.57 8.87 8.39
N SER A 8 5.38 9.80 7.45
CA SER A 8 6.13 9.83 6.18
C SER A 8 7.65 9.89 6.41
N ILE A 9 8.13 10.73 7.33
CA ILE A 9 9.57 10.84 7.67
C ILE A 9 10.11 9.53 8.23
N ILE A 10 9.38 8.86 9.13
CA ILE A 10 9.81 7.59 9.73
C ILE A 10 9.92 6.50 8.66
N TYR A 11 8.89 6.31 7.83
CA TYR A 11 8.93 5.32 6.76
C TYR A 11 10.02 5.61 5.72
N SER A 12 10.17 6.88 5.31
CA SER A 12 11.26 7.28 4.42
C SER A 12 12.63 7.03 5.05
N GLY A 13 12.80 7.30 6.34
CA GLY A 13 14.04 7.04 7.06
C GLY A 13 14.39 5.55 7.12
N ILE A 14 13.42 4.68 7.41
CA ILE A 14 13.62 3.22 7.44
C ILE A 14 13.99 2.70 6.06
N THR A 15 13.27 3.10 5.01
CA THR A 15 13.53 2.62 3.64
C THR A 15 14.87 3.11 3.11
N ILE A 16 15.25 4.36 3.37
CA ILE A 16 16.57 4.89 3.02
C ILE A 16 17.68 4.13 3.78
N GLY A 17 17.47 3.85 5.06
CA GLY A 17 18.40 3.05 5.88
C GLY A 17 18.62 1.65 5.30
N LEU A 18 17.57 0.97 4.88
CA LEU A 18 17.67 -0.35 4.24
C LEU A 18 18.42 -0.30 2.90
N VAL A 19 18.17 0.72 2.08
CA VAL A 19 18.89 0.91 0.80
C VAL A 19 20.38 1.19 1.04
N LEU A 20 20.72 1.98 2.06
CA LEU A 20 22.10 2.24 2.44
C LEU A 20 22.81 0.96 2.91
N ILE A 21 22.19 0.15 3.76
CA ILE A 21 22.74 -1.13 4.22
C ILE A 21 22.96 -2.07 3.03
N ALA A 22 21.97 -2.22 2.17
CA ALA A 22 22.10 -3.06 0.96
C ALA A 22 23.22 -2.58 0.03
N GLY A 23 23.36 -1.26 -0.16
CA GLY A 23 24.43 -0.64 -0.94
C GLY A 23 25.82 -0.90 -0.34
N LEU A 24 25.97 -0.81 0.98
CA LEU A 24 27.22 -1.11 1.69
C LEU A 24 27.60 -2.59 1.57
N VAL A 25 26.64 -3.49 1.74
CA VAL A 25 26.85 -4.93 1.57
C VAL A 25 27.29 -5.25 0.15
N PHE A 26 26.58 -4.70 -0.85
CA PHE A 26 26.94 -4.89 -2.25
C PHE A 26 28.33 -4.34 -2.57
N TYR A 27 28.68 -3.14 -2.07
CA TYR A 27 30.00 -2.56 -2.24
C TYR A 27 31.09 -3.46 -1.66
N PHE A 28 30.89 -3.97 -0.44
CA PHE A 28 31.86 -4.84 0.23
C PHE A 28 32.10 -6.13 -0.58
N PHE A 29 31.03 -6.82 -1.00
CA PHE A 29 31.15 -8.04 -1.80
C PHE A 29 31.79 -7.78 -3.17
N SER A 30 31.36 -6.73 -3.87
CA SER A 30 31.92 -6.37 -5.18
C SER A 30 33.39 -5.98 -5.09
N SER A 31 33.78 -5.22 -4.07
CA SER A 31 35.18 -4.83 -3.86
C SER A 31 36.07 -6.05 -3.60
N ASN A 32 35.60 -6.98 -2.75
CA ASN A 32 36.33 -8.23 -2.49
C ASN A 32 36.41 -9.12 -3.73
N TYR A 33 35.33 -9.24 -4.50
CA TYR A 33 35.30 -10.00 -5.74
C TYR A 33 36.30 -9.45 -6.77
N ILE A 34 36.31 -8.13 -6.98
CA ILE A 34 37.25 -7.46 -7.91
C ILE A 34 38.69 -7.70 -7.46
N ARG A 35 38.98 -7.61 -6.17
CA ARG A 35 40.31 -7.85 -5.62
C ARG A 35 40.77 -9.29 -5.85
N ASN A 36 39.91 -10.27 -5.58
CA ASN A 36 40.23 -11.68 -5.79
C ASN A 36 40.41 -12.00 -7.26
N LEU A 37 39.59 -11.46 -8.15
CA LEU A 37 39.69 -11.61 -9.59
C LEU A 37 41.04 -11.04 -10.11
N TYR A 38 41.44 -9.86 -9.58
CA TYR A 38 42.72 -9.26 -9.95
C TYR A 38 43.90 -10.11 -9.51
N PHE A 39 43.90 -10.68 -8.31
CA PHE A 39 44.93 -11.59 -7.86
C PHE A 39 44.99 -12.88 -8.71
N HIS A 40 43.85 -13.39 -9.13
CA HIS A 40 43.83 -14.54 -10.04
C HIS A 40 44.54 -14.24 -11.38
N TYR A 41 44.23 -13.09 -11.99
CA TYR A 41 44.93 -12.67 -13.21
C TYR A 41 46.42 -12.40 -12.99
N MET A 42 46.81 -11.90 -11.82
CA MET A 42 48.20 -11.72 -11.46
C MET A 42 48.95 -13.06 -11.35
N GLN A 43 48.30 -14.09 -10.79
CA GLN A 43 48.88 -15.45 -10.73
C GLN A 43 49.06 -16.04 -12.12
N GLU A 44 48.06 -15.94 -12.98
CA GLU A 44 48.17 -16.39 -14.38
C GLU A 44 49.33 -15.67 -15.13
N LYS A 45 49.42 -14.35 -14.91
CA LYS A 45 50.56 -13.58 -15.46
C LYS A 45 51.90 -14.08 -14.93
N ALA A 46 52.00 -14.30 -13.62
CA ALA A 46 53.19 -14.73 -12.97
C ALA A 46 53.67 -16.10 -13.52
N HIS A 47 52.73 -17.03 -13.72
CA HIS A 47 53.03 -18.32 -14.38
C HIS A 47 53.52 -18.14 -15.80
N ALA A 48 52.88 -17.30 -16.62
CA ALA A 48 53.30 -17.03 -17.98
C ALA A 48 54.71 -16.40 -18.04
N VAL A 49 55.06 -15.53 -17.09
CA VAL A 49 56.37 -14.90 -16.94
C VAL A 49 57.44 -15.94 -16.56
N ALA A 50 57.12 -16.88 -15.66
CA ALA A 50 58.02 -17.97 -15.29
C ALA A 50 58.26 -18.95 -16.44
N GLU A 51 57.19 -19.40 -17.10
CA GLU A 51 57.27 -20.30 -18.26
C GLU A 51 58.12 -19.68 -19.39
N GLU A 52 57.92 -18.41 -19.72
CA GLU A 52 58.71 -17.75 -20.77
C GLU A 52 60.20 -17.70 -20.43
N LYS A 53 60.54 -17.51 -19.16
CA LYS A 53 61.94 -17.40 -18.74
C LYS A 53 62.64 -18.74 -18.64
N PHE A 54 61.96 -19.71 -18.04
CA PHE A 54 62.62 -20.96 -17.67
C PHE A 54 62.35 -22.11 -18.66
N SER A 55 61.20 -22.14 -19.35
CA SER A 55 60.84 -23.26 -20.22
C SER A 55 61.12 -22.99 -21.69
N LYS A 56 62.00 -22.04 -22.03
CA LYS A 56 62.30 -21.68 -23.43
C LYS A 56 62.89 -22.82 -24.20
N ASP A 57 63.74 -23.60 -23.55
CA ASP A 57 64.47 -24.69 -24.17
C ASP A 57 63.69 -26.02 -24.08
N GLU A 58 62.60 -26.08 -23.33
CA GLU A 58 61.81 -27.28 -23.11
C GLU A 58 60.52 -27.33 -23.92
N LEU A 59 60.00 -26.14 -24.33
CA LEU A 59 58.77 -26.05 -25.06
C LEU A 59 58.95 -26.09 -26.58
N ASP A 60 58.00 -26.79 -27.22
CA ASP A 60 57.82 -26.71 -28.67
C ASP A 60 57.58 -25.25 -29.10
N PRO A 61 58.16 -24.81 -30.26
CA PRO A 61 58.02 -23.41 -30.75
C PRO A 61 56.62 -22.88 -30.79
N VAL A 62 55.60 -23.72 -31.05
CA VAL A 62 54.20 -23.30 -31.08
C VAL A 62 53.68 -23.02 -29.65
N LYS A 63 54.00 -23.88 -28.69
CA LYS A 63 53.64 -23.71 -27.28
C LYS A 63 54.32 -22.50 -26.67
N TYR A 64 55.62 -22.32 -26.94
CA TYR A 64 56.36 -21.15 -26.47
C TYR A 64 55.76 -19.83 -27.00
N ARG A 65 55.38 -19.79 -28.28
CA ARG A 65 54.72 -18.62 -28.86
C ARG A 65 53.39 -18.30 -28.14
N ASN A 66 52.62 -19.33 -27.75
CA ASN A 66 51.37 -19.13 -26.99
C ASN A 66 51.65 -18.57 -25.59
N VAL A 67 52.71 -18.97 -24.92
CA VAL A 67 53.13 -18.41 -23.62
C VAL A 67 53.49 -16.93 -23.77
N VAL A 68 54.27 -16.57 -24.81
CA VAL A 68 54.63 -15.16 -25.07
C VAL A 68 53.39 -14.32 -25.35
N ILE A 69 52.43 -14.81 -26.16
CA ILE A 69 51.16 -14.12 -26.42
C ILE A 69 50.39 -13.95 -25.14
N ARG A 70 50.24 -15.01 -24.32
CA ARG A 70 49.52 -14.94 -23.02
C ARG A 70 50.15 -13.92 -22.08
N ARG A 71 51.48 -13.82 -22.02
CA ARG A 71 52.17 -12.80 -21.27
C ARG A 71 51.89 -11.40 -21.79
N GLN A 72 51.92 -11.18 -23.10
CA GLN A 72 51.71 -9.86 -23.70
C GLN A 72 50.24 -9.37 -23.56
N THR A 73 49.27 -10.29 -23.60
CA THR A 73 47.83 -9.96 -23.51
C THR A 73 47.33 -9.87 -22.09
N SER A 74 48.09 -10.30 -21.09
CA SER A 74 47.75 -10.22 -19.68
C SER A 74 48.14 -8.89 -19.05
N ILE A 75 47.81 -8.70 -17.76
CA ILE A 75 48.00 -7.44 -17.00
C ILE A 75 49.46 -6.92 -17.17
N PRO A 76 49.66 -5.62 -17.43
CA PRO A 76 50.98 -5.02 -17.45
C PRO A 76 51.67 -5.15 -16.08
N THR A 77 52.92 -5.58 -16.09
CA THR A 77 53.75 -5.69 -14.90
C THR A 77 54.65 -4.49 -14.75
N SER A 78 54.81 -4.01 -13.50
CA SER A 78 55.76 -2.97 -13.17
C SER A 78 57.14 -3.54 -12.87
N LYS A 79 57.17 -4.75 -12.30
CA LYS A 79 58.38 -5.44 -11.89
C LYS A 79 58.21 -6.95 -11.92
N GLU A 80 59.26 -7.65 -12.40
CA GLU A 80 59.35 -9.10 -12.41
C GLU A 80 60.69 -9.51 -11.78
N LEU A 81 60.65 -10.33 -10.75
CA LEU A 81 61.80 -10.75 -9.97
C LEU A 81 61.85 -12.27 -9.91
N PHE A 82 63.07 -12.82 -10.03
CA PHE A 82 63.30 -14.25 -9.95
C PHE A 82 64.41 -14.47 -8.91
N VAL A 83 64.05 -15.09 -7.79
CA VAL A 83 64.97 -15.29 -6.65
C VAL A 83 65.20 -16.79 -6.47
N ASN A 84 66.44 -17.24 -6.62
CA ASN A 84 66.78 -18.61 -6.28
C ASN A 84 66.61 -18.81 -4.76
N ILE A 85 65.79 -19.78 -4.37
CA ILE A 85 65.42 -20.03 -2.95
C ILE A 85 66.12 -21.26 -2.37
N GLU A 86 67.08 -21.85 -3.08
CA GLU A 86 67.89 -22.95 -2.54
C GLU A 86 68.77 -22.47 -1.39
N ASN A 87 69.32 -21.25 -1.52
CA ASN A 87 70.01 -20.60 -0.40
C ASN A 87 69.00 -19.70 0.36
N ARG A 88 68.46 -20.27 1.44
CA ARG A 88 67.38 -19.63 2.24
C ARG A 88 67.76 -18.28 2.82
N ASP A 89 68.97 -18.07 3.24
CA ASP A 89 69.40 -16.83 3.89
C ASP A 89 69.52 -15.69 2.90
N LEU A 90 70.08 -15.94 1.74
CA LEU A 90 70.21 -14.96 0.65
C LEU A 90 68.82 -14.65 0.06
N ALA A 91 68.02 -15.69 -0.15
CA ALA A 91 66.65 -15.53 -0.64
C ALA A 91 65.80 -14.70 0.34
N ARG A 92 65.88 -14.94 1.64
CA ARG A 92 65.16 -14.17 2.65
C ARG A 92 65.52 -12.71 2.64
N GLN A 93 66.78 -12.36 2.44
CA GLN A 93 67.23 -10.98 2.35
C GLN A 93 66.60 -10.23 1.15
N VAL A 94 66.49 -10.89 0.01
CA VAL A 94 65.86 -10.30 -1.17
C VAL A 94 64.31 -10.26 -1.03
N LEU A 95 63.71 -11.33 -0.55
CA LEU A 95 62.27 -11.48 -0.36
C LEU A 95 61.74 -10.47 0.68
N SER A 96 62.50 -10.20 1.75
CA SER A 96 62.10 -9.25 2.80
C SER A 96 61.95 -7.81 2.30
N ALA A 97 62.47 -7.44 1.13
CA ALA A 97 62.25 -6.16 0.50
C ALA A 97 60.81 -6.01 -0.05
N TYR A 98 60.06 -7.10 -0.23
CA TYR A 98 58.72 -7.12 -0.83
C TYR A 98 57.66 -7.82 0.01
N LEU A 99 58.09 -8.83 0.80
CA LEU A 99 57.22 -9.69 1.60
C LEU A 99 57.57 -9.56 3.08
N ASP A 100 56.56 -9.60 3.95
CA ASP A 100 56.77 -9.70 5.39
C ASP A 100 57.13 -11.15 5.79
N ASP A 101 57.58 -11.35 7.04
CA ASP A 101 58.00 -12.67 7.56
C ASP A 101 56.85 -13.70 7.54
N VAL A 102 55.59 -13.26 7.67
CA VAL A 102 54.43 -14.16 7.62
C VAL A 102 54.18 -14.59 6.16
N GLN A 103 54.25 -13.64 5.23
CA GLN A 103 54.10 -13.91 3.80
C GLN A 103 55.22 -14.79 3.24
N ILE A 104 56.46 -14.60 3.71
CA ILE A 104 57.57 -15.47 3.34
C ILE A 104 57.32 -16.92 3.83
N LYS A 105 56.86 -17.11 5.06
CA LYS A 105 56.47 -18.42 5.56
C LYS A 105 55.30 -19.03 4.77
N GLN A 106 54.31 -18.25 4.41
CA GLN A 106 53.18 -18.67 3.59
C GLN A 106 53.63 -19.08 2.19
N LEU A 107 54.57 -18.34 1.56
CA LEU A 107 55.11 -18.69 0.27
C LEU A 107 55.73 -20.07 0.28
N TYR A 108 56.54 -20.39 1.30
CA TYR A 108 57.17 -21.72 1.43
C TYR A 108 56.15 -22.82 1.78
N ALA A 109 55.07 -22.51 2.50
CA ALA A 109 54.07 -23.49 2.89
C ALA A 109 53.04 -23.76 1.80
N ASN A 110 52.54 -22.69 1.17
CA ASN A 110 51.42 -22.75 0.21
C ASN A 110 51.85 -22.62 -1.24
N GLN A 111 53.16 -22.46 -1.48
CA GLN A 111 53.76 -22.25 -2.81
C GLN A 111 53.28 -20.97 -3.54
N THR A 112 52.35 -20.23 -3.00
CA THR A 112 51.83 -18.98 -3.57
C THR A 112 51.38 -18.03 -2.47
N VAL A 113 51.67 -16.74 -2.63
CA VAL A 113 51.21 -15.66 -1.74
C VAL A 113 50.87 -14.42 -2.55
N ASN A 114 49.75 -13.83 -2.23
CA ASN A 114 49.33 -12.54 -2.77
C ASN A 114 49.59 -11.44 -1.73
N PHE A 115 50.13 -10.32 -2.17
CA PHE A 115 50.52 -9.24 -1.25
C PHE A 115 50.30 -7.86 -1.87
N GLU A 116 50.35 -6.84 -1.03
CA GLU A 116 50.31 -5.44 -1.42
C GLU A 116 51.60 -4.78 -0.95
N HIS A 117 52.27 -4.06 -1.85
CA HIS A 117 53.48 -3.34 -1.53
C HIS A 117 53.38 -1.86 -1.97
N GLY A 118 53.06 -0.99 -1.01
CA GLY A 118 52.78 0.41 -1.30
C GLY A 118 51.57 0.61 -2.18
N GLN A 119 51.76 1.10 -3.41
CA GLN A 119 50.70 1.29 -4.42
C GLN A 119 50.65 0.13 -5.45
N GLU A 120 51.47 -0.89 -5.26
CA GLU A 120 51.55 -2.02 -6.16
C GLU A 120 50.95 -3.27 -5.53
N VAL A 121 50.33 -4.07 -6.35
CA VAL A 121 49.79 -5.36 -5.95
C VAL A 121 50.70 -6.43 -6.57
N GLY A 122 51.05 -7.42 -5.78
CA GLY A 122 51.99 -8.47 -6.20
C GLY A 122 51.44 -9.85 -5.89
N THR A 123 51.98 -10.81 -6.66
CA THR A 123 51.90 -12.22 -6.34
C THR A 123 53.30 -12.81 -6.37
N ALA A 124 53.59 -13.70 -5.45
CA ALA A 124 54.81 -14.50 -5.43
C ALA A 124 54.40 -15.96 -5.42
N PHE A 125 55.11 -16.77 -6.21
CA PHE A 125 54.92 -18.22 -6.20
C PHE A 125 56.25 -18.96 -6.41
N VAL A 126 56.29 -20.23 -5.97
CA VAL A 126 57.48 -21.09 -6.11
C VAL A 126 57.37 -21.81 -7.46
N TYR A 127 58.42 -21.66 -8.28
CA TYR A 127 58.56 -22.33 -9.56
C TYR A 127 59.72 -23.30 -9.50
N TYR A 128 59.51 -24.52 -9.94
CA TYR A 128 60.50 -25.57 -10.01
C TYR A 128 60.99 -25.73 -11.44
N ASP A 129 62.30 -25.60 -11.63
CA ASP A 129 62.97 -25.72 -12.92
C ASP A 129 64.16 -26.70 -12.82
N ASN A 130 64.63 -27.21 -13.94
CA ASN A 130 65.80 -28.09 -14.02
C ASN A 130 67.08 -27.43 -13.46
N THR A 131 67.10 -26.09 -13.40
CA THR A 131 68.26 -25.32 -12.93
C THR A 131 68.15 -24.94 -11.44
N GLY A 132 67.04 -25.29 -10.77
CA GLY A 132 66.82 -25.01 -9.35
C GLY A 132 65.38 -24.56 -9.01
N THR A 133 65.18 -24.17 -7.77
CA THR A 133 63.90 -23.69 -7.25
C THR A 133 63.91 -22.17 -7.13
N PHE A 134 62.91 -21.52 -7.72
CA PHE A 134 62.83 -20.07 -7.78
C PHE A 134 61.56 -19.53 -7.17
N ALA A 135 61.66 -18.46 -6.39
CA ALA A 135 60.52 -17.62 -6.08
C ALA A 135 60.37 -16.59 -7.20
N VAL A 136 59.24 -16.62 -7.87
CA VAL A 136 58.88 -15.67 -8.92
C VAL A 136 57.94 -14.63 -8.33
N ILE A 137 58.35 -13.35 -8.31
CA ILE A 137 57.56 -12.23 -7.80
C ILE A 137 57.19 -11.34 -8.98
N VAL A 138 55.90 -11.11 -9.09
CA VAL A 138 55.38 -10.18 -10.12
C VAL A 138 54.59 -9.08 -9.43
N LEU A 139 54.96 -7.86 -9.72
CA LEU A 139 54.31 -6.64 -9.22
C LEU A 139 53.62 -5.92 -10.37
N SER A 140 52.47 -5.35 -10.08
CA SER A 140 51.78 -4.49 -11.02
C SER A 140 51.17 -3.28 -10.26
N ARG A 141 51.31 -2.12 -10.85
CA ARG A 141 50.46 -0.97 -10.46
C ARG A 141 49.06 -1.31 -10.88
N ASN A 142 48.12 -1.32 -9.92
CA ASN A 142 46.71 -1.62 -10.17
C ASN A 142 45.91 -0.35 -10.58
N PRO A 143 46.13 0.21 -11.80
CA PRO A 143 45.35 1.34 -12.26
C PRO A 143 43.86 0.97 -12.44
N TYR A 144 43.62 -0.27 -12.91
CA TYR A 144 42.26 -0.76 -13.18
C TYR A 144 41.47 -1.03 -11.90
N GLY A 145 42.08 -1.56 -10.84
CA GLY A 145 41.40 -1.84 -9.57
C GLY A 145 40.99 -0.57 -8.86
N VAL A 146 41.81 0.48 -8.87
CA VAL A 146 41.51 1.78 -8.23
C VAL A 146 40.40 2.51 -9.01
N ASP A 147 40.47 2.52 -10.34
CA ASP A 147 39.47 3.21 -11.16
C ASP A 147 38.13 2.50 -11.18
N ILE A 148 38.10 1.17 -11.22
CA ILE A 148 36.88 0.38 -11.11
C ILE A 148 36.25 0.58 -9.73
N ALA A 149 37.02 0.52 -8.66
CA ALA A 149 36.52 0.76 -7.30
C ALA A 149 36.00 2.19 -7.10
N ARG A 150 36.62 3.18 -7.73
CA ARG A 150 36.16 4.58 -7.72
C ARG A 150 34.85 4.72 -8.49
N THR A 151 34.79 4.19 -9.70
CA THR A 151 33.59 4.20 -10.53
C THR A 151 32.43 3.48 -9.82
N LEU A 152 32.68 2.32 -9.22
CA LEU A 152 31.69 1.57 -8.44
C LEU A 152 31.16 2.38 -7.27
N ARG A 153 32.02 3.10 -6.54
CA ARG A 153 31.58 3.99 -5.44
C ARG A 153 30.67 5.10 -5.93
N TRP A 154 31.04 5.78 -6.99
CA TRP A 154 30.24 6.88 -7.51
C TRP A 154 28.91 6.42 -8.12
N THR A 155 28.88 5.29 -8.83
CA THR A 155 27.65 4.73 -9.37
C THR A 155 26.71 4.26 -8.27
N LEU A 156 27.22 3.62 -7.20
CA LEU A 156 26.42 3.25 -6.04
C LEU A 156 25.87 4.45 -5.28
N LEU A 157 26.69 5.49 -5.06
CA LEU A 157 26.24 6.73 -4.43
C LEU A 157 25.11 7.40 -5.23
N LEU A 158 25.26 7.48 -6.55
CA LEU A 158 24.25 8.03 -7.44
C LEU A 158 22.95 7.22 -7.35
N LEU A 159 23.04 5.90 -7.37
CA LEU A 159 21.89 4.99 -7.29
C LEU A 159 21.16 5.11 -5.94
N VAL A 160 21.90 5.24 -4.84
CA VAL A 160 21.33 5.47 -3.50
C VAL A 160 20.62 6.82 -3.44
N ILE A 161 21.22 7.89 -3.95
CA ILE A 161 20.60 9.22 -3.97
C ILE A 161 19.33 9.22 -4.82
N LEU A 162 19.37 8.61 -6.00
CA LEU A 162 18.22 8.51 -6.90
C LEU A 162 17.09 7.70 -6.27
N SER A 163 17.41 6.52 -5.71
CA SER A 163 16.42 5.66 -5.05
C SER A 163 15.81 6.34 -3.82
N ALA A 164 16.60 7.03 -3.01
CA ALA A 164 16.12 7.82 -1.87
C ALA A 164 15.15 8.93 -2.31
N GLY A 165 15.46 9.63 -3.40
CA GLY A 165 14.58 10.65 -3.98
C GLY A 165 13.25 10.10 -4.48
N VAL A 166 13.28 8.97 -5.20
CA VAL A 166 12.07 8.28 -5.68
C VAL A 166 11.21 7.79 -4.52
N LEU A 167 11.81 7.13 -3.53
CA LEU A 167 11.11 6.63 -2.35
C LEU A 167 10.49 7.77 -1.53
N TRP A 168 11.21 8.87 -1.37
CA TRP A 168 10.69 10.06 -0.70
C TRP A 168 9.46 10.64 -1.42
N LEU A 169 9.53 10.74 -2.76
CA LEU A 169 8.41 11.23 -3.58
C LEU A 169 7.18 10.32 -3.47
N ILE A 170 7.37 9.00 -3.61
CA ILE A 170 6.28 8.00 -3.46
C ILE A 170 5.66 8.09 -2.06
N SER A 171 6.49 8.11 -1.01
CA SER A 171 6.04 8.23 0.37
C SER A 171 5.23 9.50 0.61
N ARG A 172 5.67 10.63 0.04
CA ARG A 172 4.96 11.91 0.14
C ARG A 172 3.60 11.89 -0.54
N LEU A 173 3.54 11.34 -1.77
CA LEU A 173 2.27 11.22 -2.52
C LEU A 173 1.28 10.29 -1.81
N TYR A 174 1.77 9.18 -1.27
CA TYR A 174 0.93 8.22 -0.53
C TYR A 174 0.40 8.82 0.77
N ALA A 175 1.28 9.49 1.54
CA ALA A 175 0.90 10.14 2.79
C ALA A 175 -0.16 11.23 2.58
N MET A 176 -0.04 12.05 1.53
CA MET A 176 -1.06 13.07 1.21
C MET A 176 -2.42 12.43 0.92
N ARG A 177 -2.47 11.39 0.06
CA ARG A 177 -3.73 10.71 -0.28
C ARG A 177 -4.38 10.02 0.93
N MET A 178 -3.56 9.42 1.79
CA MET A 178 -4.04 8.72 2.98
C MET A 178 -4.60 9.70 4.03
N LEU A 179 -3.94 10.84 4.20
CA LEU A 179 -4.41 11.90 5.10
C LEU A 179 -5.73 12.52 4.64
N ASP A 180 -5.87 12.81 3.35
CA ASP A 180 -7.11 13.35 2.80
C ASP A 180 -8.28 12.37 2.97
N ARG A 181 -8.01 11.07 2.94
CA ARG A 181 -9.02 10.03 3.20
C ARG A 181 -9.41 9.99 4.68
N ILE A 182 -8.42 9.93 5.57
CA ILE A 182 -8.64 9.91 7.01
C ILE A 182 -9.37 11.19 7.48
N ASP A 183 -8.98 12.34 6.95
CA ASP A 183 -9.62 13.62 7.31
C ASP A 183 -11.08 13.65 6.86
N ARG A 184 -11.38 13.19 5.65
CA ARG A 184 -12.77 13.04 5.16
C ARG A 184 -13.59 12.08 6.01
N ASP A 185 -13.04 10.90 6.34
CA ASP A 185 -13.72 9.92 7.18
C ASP A 185 -13.98 10.50 8.58
N TYR A 186 -13.01 11.18 9.16
CA TYR A 186 -13.14 11.86 10.46
C TYR A 186 -14.17 12.99 10.44
N GLN A 187 -14.18 13.83 9.41
CA GLN A 187 -15.18 14.91 9.27
C GLN A 187 -16.59 14.33 9.11
N THR A 188 -16.74 13.26 8.33
CA THR A 188 -18.01 12.56 8.15
C THR A 188 -18.50 11.97 9.48
N GLU A 189 -17.62 11.34 10.26
CA GLU A 189 -17.97 10.80 11.58
C GLU A 189 -18.33 11.90 12.57
N LYS A 190 -17.57 12.99 12.60
CA LYS A 190 -17.87 14.15 13.45
C LYS A 190 -19.23 14.79 13.10
N MET A 191 -19.51 14.96 11.81
CA MET A 191 -20.82 15.47 11.37
C MET A 191 -21.94 14.50 11.74
N PHE A 192 -21.73 13.20 11.61
CA PHE A 192 -22.70 12.18 12.01
C PHE A 192 -23.05 12.28 13.50
N VAL A 193 -22.05 12.35 14.39
CA VAL A 193 -22.27 12.47 15.85
C VAL A 193 -22.98 13.79 16.21
N ASN A 194 -22.58 14.91 15.59
CA ASN A 194 -23.20 16.19 15.82
C ASN A 194 -24.69 16.20 15.39
N ASN A 195 -24.96 15.73 14.18
CA ASN A 195 -26.31 15.71 13.64
C ASN A 195 -27.20 14.72 14.42
N ALA A 196 -26.67 13.56 14.82
CA ALA A 196 -27.37 12.62 15.70
C ALA A 196 -27.76 13.27 17.03
N SER A 197 -26.85 14.01 17.65
CA SER A 197 -27.10 14.72 18.89
C SER A 197 -28.21 15.78 18.74
N HIS A 198 -28.18 16.52 17.64
CA HIS A 198 -29.24 17.52 17.35
C HIS A 198 -30.60 16.87 17.11
N GLU A 199 -30.66 15.79 16.30
CA GLU A 199 -31.93 15.10 15.99
C GLU A 199 -32.53 14.37 17.20
N ILE A 200 -31.73 13.95 18.19
CA ILE A 200 -32.20 13.39 19.46
C ILE A 200 -32.62 14.47 20.42
N ASN A 201 -31.88 15.58 20.50
CA ASN A 201 -32.22 16.68 21.45
C ASN A 201 -33.52 17.39 21.08
N ASN A 202 -33.86 17.49 19.80
CA ASN A 202 -35.10 18.16 19.37
C ASN A 202 -36.36 17.53 19.98
N PRO A 203 -36.66 16.22 19.83
CA PRO A 203 -37.82 15.60 20.44
C PRO A 203 -37.72 15.56 21.97
N LEU A 204 -36.53 15.45 22.57
CA LEU A 204 -36.37 15.53 24.03
C LEU A 204 -36.76 16.91 24.57
N THR A 205 -36.37 17.97 23.86
CA THR A 205 -36.80 19.35 24.22
C THR A 205 -38.31 19.52 24.09
N ALA A 206 -38.93 18.91 23.06
CA ALA A 206 -40.37 18.91 22.90
C ALA A 206 -41.08 18.17 24.05
N ILE A 207 -40.57 16.99 24.45
CA ILE A 207 -41.07 16.24 25.61
C ILE A 207 -40.97 17.07 26.89
N GLN A 208 -39.82 17.71 27.13
CA GLN A 208 -39.65 18.59 28.29
C GLN A 208 -40.65 19.73 28.31
N GLY A 209 -40.84 20.39 27.15
CA GLY A 209 -41.82 21.48 27.03
C GLY A 209 -43.26 21.02 27.30
N GLU A 210 -43.65 19.84 26.76
CA GLU A 210 -44.99 19.29 27.03
C GLU A 210 -45.17 18.92 28.52
N CYS A 211 -44.12 18.39 29.16
CA CYS A 211 -44.14 18.12 30.59
C CYS A 211 -44.29 19.43 31.42
N GLU A 212 -43.52 20.47 31.06
CA GLU A 212 -43.63 21.77 31.73
C GLU A 212 -45.01 22.37 31.58
N VAL A 213 -45.57 22.34 30.36
CA VAL A 213 -46.96 22.81 30.11
C VAL A 213 -47.94 22.02 30.98
N GLY A 214 -47.85 20.69 31.03
CA GLY A 214 -48.74 19.86 31.83
C GLY A 214 -48.63 20.09 33.34
N LEU A 215 -47.53 20.67 33.82
CA LEU A 215 -47.28 20.96 35.23
C LEU A 215 -47.65 22.41 35.62
N LEU A 216 -47.86 23.32 34.64
CA LEU A 216 -48.09 24.75 34.89
C LEU A 216 -49.55 25.11 35.31
N SER A 217 -50.48 24.22 34.96
CA SER A 217 -51.91 24.51 35.21
C SER A 217 -52.69 23.21 35.42
N ASP A 218 -53.86 23.35 36.07
CA ASP A 218 -54.86 22.28 36.19
C ASP A 218 -55.59 22.12 34.84
N TYR A 219 -55.35 21.01 34.13
CA TYR A 219 -56.00 20.68 32.87
C TYR A 219 -57.11 19.63 33.07
N SER A 220 -58.04 19.59 32.15
CA SER A 220 -59.08 18.56 32.13
C SER A 220 -58.38 17.16 31.76
N ALA A 221 -59.06 16.09 32.14
CA ALA A 221 -58.55 14.74 31.82
C ALA A 221 -58.26 14.54 30.31
N ARG A 222 -59.03 15.19 29.44
CA ARG A 222 -58.86 15.12 27.99
C ARG A 222 -57.61 15.87 27.53
N GLU A 223 -57.37 17.05 28.09
CA GLU A 223 -56.15 17.82 27.77
C GLU A 223 -54.89 17.13 28.26
N TYR A 224 -54.90 16.50 29.46
CA TYR A 224 -53.81 15.67 29.91
C TYR A 224 -53.58 14.48 28.98
N GLN A 225 -54.65 13.85 28.47
CA GLN A 225 -54.53 12.76 27.51
C GLN A 225 -53.86 13.21 26.21
N ASP A 226 -54.18 14.39 25.69
CA ASP A 226 -53.60 14.99 24.50
C ASP A 226 -52.10 15.30 24.72
N ILE A 227 -51.71 15.85 25.88
CA ILE A 227 -50.32 16.09 26.28
C ILE A 227 -49.55 14.77 26.32
N LEU A 228 -50.05 13.74 26.99
CA LEU A 228 -49.42 12.43 27.09
C LEU A 228 -49.28 11.76 25.73
N GLN A 229 -50.27 11.92 24.83
CA GLN A 229 -50.14 11.41 23.45
C GLN A 229 -49.01 12.10 22.66
N ARG A 230 -48.84 13.43 22.80
CA ARG A 230 -47.71 14.14 22.15
C ARG A 230 -46.37 13.68 22.72
N ILE A 231 -46.25 13.53 24.04
CA ILE A 231 -45.04 12.99 24.70
C ILE A 231 -44.75 11.59 24.21
N ALA A 232 -45.74 10.69 24.15
CA ALA A 232 -45.57 9.34 23.66
C ALA A 232 -45.08 9.31 22.20
N HIS A 233 -45.66 10.17 21.34
CA HIS A 233 -45.27 10.30 19.95
C HIS A 233 -43.79 10.74 19.80
N GLU A 234 -43.35 11.75 20.55
CA GLU A 234 -41.95 12.19 20.49
C GLU A 234 -41.00 11.18 21.11
N ALA A 235 -41.42 10.41 22.14
CA ALA A 235 -40.63 9.32 22.69
C ALA A 235 -40.42 8.17 21.66
N GLU A 236 -41.48 7.76 20.94
CA GLU A 236 -41.38 6.80 19.84
C GLU A 236 -40.43 7.27 18.72
N ARG A 237 -40.47 8.59 18.44
CA ARG A 237 -39.55 9.19 17.48
C ARG A 237 -38.11 9.07 17.92
N VAL A 238 -37.76 9.32 19.19
CA VAL A 238 -36.40 9.11 19.73
C VAL A 238 -35.96 7.66 19.58
N VAL A 239 -36.83 6.71 19.94
CA VAL A 239 -36.53 5.27 19.81
C VAL A 239 -36.23 4.88 18.35
N THR A 240 -36.99 5.43 17.41
CA THR A 240 -36.80 5.16 15.97
C THR A 240 -35.46 5.71 15.49
N ILE A 241 -35.12 6.95 15.82
CA ILE A 241 -33.84 7.57 15.50
C ILE A 241 -32.69 6.75 16.06
N MET A 242 -32.75 6.38 17.36
CA MET A 242 -31.69 5.56 17.98
C MET A 242 -31.52 4.22 17.32
N ARG A 243 -32.61 3.55 16.92
CA ARG A 243 -32.55 2.25 16.21
C ARG A 243 -31.89 2.40 14.84
N GLU A 244 -32.26 3.42 14.07
CA GLU A 244 -31.66 3.71 12.76
C GLU A 244 -30.15 4.02 12.88
N LEU A 245 -29.76 4.79 13.90
CA LEU A 245 -28.36 5.13 14.17
C LEU A 245 -27.53 3.90 14.55
N LEU A 246 -28.04 3.05 15.44
CA LEU A 246 -27.35 1.81 15.83
C LEU A 246 -27.15 0.90 14.62
N GLN A 247 -28.18 0.72 13.80
CA GLN A 247 -28.10 -0.10 12.59
C GLN A 247 -27.10 0.46 11.58
N PHE A 248 -27.11 1.78 11.37
CA PHE A 248 -26.16 2.44 10.48
C PHE A 248 -24.71 2.28 10.99
N SER A 249 -24.50 2.42 12.31
CA SER A 249 -23.19 2.20 12.94
C SER A 249 -22.69 0.76 12.76
N HIS A 250 -23.55 -0.24 13.00
CA HIS A 250 -23.21 -1.67 12.81
C HIS A 250 -22.85 -2.01 11.35
N ILE A 251 -23.56 -1.41 10.40
CA ILE A 251 -23.27 -1.65 8.98
C ILE A 251 -21.93 -1.02 8.57
N ARG A 252 -21.62 0.18 9.09
CA ARG A 252 -20.33 0.87 8.81
C ARG A 252 -19.13 0.25 9.52
N SER A 253 -19.27 -0.32 10.71
CA SER A 253 -18.18 -0.94 11.48
C SER A 253 -17.59 -2.19 10.84
N GLY A 254 -18.17 -2.63 9.72
CA GLY A 254 -17.67 -3.82 9.00
C GLY A 254 -18.04 -5.14 9.67
N GLU A 255 -18.94 -5.14 10.65
CA GLU A 255 -19.46 -6.39 11.22
C GLU A 255 -20.00 -7.30 10.10
N GLU A 256 -19.64 -8.57 10.16
CA GLU A 256 -20.07 -9.56 9.19
C GLU A 256 -21.60 -9.71 9.23
N MET A 257 -22.20 -9.89 8.06
CA MET A 257 -23.61 -10.26 7.94
C MET A 257 -23.82 -11.60 8.62
N LYS A 258 -24.74 -11.65 9.58
CA LYS A 258 -24.91 -12.83 10.46
C LYS A 258 -25.52 -14.03 9.75
N GLU A 259 -26.39 -13.79 8.78
CA GLU A 259 -27.12 -14.85 8.08
C GLU A 259 -27.12 -14.52 6.57
N ILE A 260 -26.19 -15.15 5.83
CA ILE A 260 -26.17 -15.02 4.39
C ILE A 260 -26.97 -16.17 3.78
N GLU A 261 -28.10 -15.85 3.17
CA GLU A 261 -28.97 -16.79 2.49
C GLU A 261 -29.36 -16.31 1.08
N PRO A 262 -29.83 -17.18 0.20
CA PRO A 262 -30.36 -16.76 -1.09
C PRO A 262 -31.73 -16.09 -0.89
N VAL A 263 -31.80 -14.77 -1.12
CA VAL A 263 -32.99 -13.95 -0.98
C VAL A 263 -33.60 -13.70 -2.34
N ASN A 264 -34.85 -14.13 -2.54
CA ASN A 264 -35.58 -13.85 -3.77
C ASN A 264 -36.20 -12.43 -3.70
N ILE A 265 -35.83 -11.59 -4.68
CA ILE A 265 -36.17 -10.16 -4.66
C ILE A 265 -37.63 -9.90 -5.02
N ALA A 266 -38.24 -10.66 -5.91
CA ALA A 266 -39.64 -10.42 -6.30
C ALA A 266 -40.63 -10.59 -5.16
N PRO A 267 -40.67 -11.70 -4.40
CA PRO A 267 -41.54 -11.85 -3.23
C PRO A 267 -41.27 -10.80 -2.15
N LEU A 268 -40.00 -10.42 -1.95
CA LEU A 268 -39.62 -9.38 -1.01
C LEU A 268 -40.25 -8.05 -1.37
N LEU A 269 -40.13 -7.58 -2.62
CA LEU A 269 -40.72 -6.34 -3.08
C LEU A 269 -42.24 -6.36 -3.05
N GLN A 270 -42.85 -7.47 -3.45
CA GLN A 270 -44.31 -7.66 -3.40
C GLN A 270 -44.83 -7.53 -1.96
N SER A 271 -44.18 -8.19 -0.98
CA SER A 271 -44.55 -8.08 0.43
C SER A 271 -44.41 -6.68 1.00
N LEU A 272 -43.43 -5.90 0.54
CA LEU A 272 -43.22 -4.52 1.00
C LEU A 272 -44.22 -3.53 0.39
N CYS A 273 -44.68 -3.80 -0.81
CA CYS A 273 -45.64 -2.95 -1.50
C CYS A 273 -47.10 -3.12 -1.02
N GLU A 274 -47.57 -4.34 -0.82
CA GLU A 274 -48.90 -4.73 -0.29
C GLU A 274 -50.05 -3.79 -0.69
N GLY A 275 -50.22 -3.51 -1.98
CA GLY A 275 -51.24 -2.59 -2.52
C GLY A 275 -50.92 -1.10 -2.40
N ARG A 276 -49.76 -0.71 -1.82
CA ARG A 276 -49.35 0.71 -1.69
C ARG A 276 -48.55 1.22 -2.89
N CYS A 277 -48.04 0.31 -3.71
CA CYS A 277 -47.25 0.63 -4.90
C CYS A 277 -47.70 -0.24 -6.09
N GLU A 278 -47.45 0.23 -7.30
CA GLU A 278 -47.56 -0.55 -8.53
C GLU A 278 -46.32 -1.40 -8.72
N VAL A 279 -46.42 -2.73 -8.59
CA VAL A 279 -45.28 -3.66 -8.72
C VAL A 279 -45.30 -4.31 -10.08
N ASN A 280 -44.19 -4.18 -10.84
CA ASN A 280 -44.02 -4.80 -12.16
C ASN A 280 -42.71 -5.63 -12.16
N ILE A 281 -42.82 -6.94 -12.00
CA ILE A 281 -41.68 -7.87 -12.03
C ILE A 281 -41.60 -8.44 -13.46
N GLN A 282 -40.60 -8.00 -14.20
CA GLN A 282 -40.34 -8.48 -15.55
C GLN A 282 -39.46 -9.75 -15.55
N SER A 283 -38.44 -9.77 -14.66
CA SER A 283 -37.66 -10.96 -14.35
C SER A 283 -37.34 -11.01 -12.86
N ASP A 284 -37.46 -12.19 -12.29
CA ASP A 284 -37.08 -12.45 -10.90
C ASP A 284 -35.64 -12.87 -10.79
N PHE A 285 -35.01 -12.54 -9.66
CA PHE A 285 -33.63 -12.92 -9.38
C PHE A 285 -33.38 -13.06 -7.88
N THR A 286 -32.35 -13.84 -7.56
CA THR A 286 -31.93 -14.11 -6.19
C THR A 286 -30.61 -13.38 -5.90
N VAL A 287 -30.50 -12.83 -4.69
CA VAL A 287 -29.31 -12.18 -4.17
C VAL A 287 -28.87 -12.94 -2.94
N SER A 288 -27.58 -13.26 -2.83
CA SER A 288 -27.01 -13.82 -1.62
C SER A 288 -26.77 -12.71 -0.59
N GLY A 289 -27.44 -12.78 0.55
CA GLY A 289 -27.37 -11.73 1.55
C GLY A 289 -28.26 -11.96 2.77
N ASP A 290 -28.30 -10.96 3.65
CA ASP A 290 -29.15 -10.95 4.83
C ASP A 290 -30.55 -10.44 4.45
N ALA A 291 -31.55 -11.33 4.56
CA ALA A 291 -32.93 -11.04 4.17
C ALA A 291 -33.55 -9.92 5.00
N HIS A 292 -33.20 -9.80 6.29
CA HIS A 292 -33.68 -8.74 7.16
C HIS A 292 -33.14 -7.38 6.74
N LEU A 293 -31.84 -7.30 6.47
CA LEU A 293 -31.18 -6.06 6.01
C LEU A 293 -31.69 -5.64 4.63
N LEU A 294 -31.81 -6.58 3.67
CA LEU A 294 -32.36 -6.28 2.35
C LEU A 294 -33.81 -5.76 2.44
N ARG A 295 -34.64 -6.40 3.27
CA ARG A 295 -36.01 -5.94 3.55
C ARG A 295 -36.01 -4.49 4.07
N MET A 296 -35.16 -4.19 5.05
CA MET A 296 -35.03 -2.86 5.64
C MET A 296 -34.59 -1.81 4.60
N ALA A 297 -33.61 -2.16 3.76
CA ALA A 297 -33.14 -1.23 2.73
C ALA A 297 -34.25 -0.88 1.72
N PHE A 298 -34.93 -1.89 1.18
CA PHE A 298 -36.03 -1.64 0.23
C PHE A 298 -37.22 -0.95 0.89
N GLN A 299 -37.55 -1.27 2.14
CA GLN A 299 -38.58 -0.59 2.91
C GLN A 299 -38.29 0.91 3.06
N ASN A 300 -37.04 1.28 3.36
CA ASN A 300 -36.62 2.69 3.44
C ASN A 300 -36.78 3.40 2.10
N LEU A 301 -36.39 2.75 0.98
CA LEU A 301 -36.53 3.35 -0.35
C LEU A 301 -38.00 3.51 -0.75
N ILE A 302 -38.83 2.50 -0.54
CA ILE A 302 -40.27 2.51 -0.85
C ILE A 302 -40.98 3.52 0.03
N ASN A 303 -40.71 3.54 1.32
CA ASN A 303 -41.33 4.51 2.24
C ASN A 303 -40.98 5.96 1.88
N ASN A 304 -39.74 6.21 1.46
CA ASN A 304 -39.35 7.53 0.96
C ASN A 304 -40.15 7.91 -0.30
N ALA A 305 -40.23 7.01 -1.27
CA ALA A 305 -40.99 7.25 -2.49
C ALA A 305 -42.46 7.55 -2.18
N LEU A 306 -43.14 6.78 -1.32
CA LEU A 306 -44.52 7.00 -0.89
C LEU A 306 -44.70 8.35 -0.16
N LYS A 307 -43.75 8.66 0.72
CA LYS A 307 -43.80 9.87 1.56
C LYS A 307 -43.69 11.16 0.73
N TYR A 308 -42.78 11.15 -0.27
CA TYR A 308 -42.54 12.33 -1.08
C TYR A 308 -43.34 12.38 -2.38
N SER A 309 -44.16 11.33 -2.68
CA SER A 309 -45.00 11.26 -3.86
C SER A 309 -46.17 12.25 -3.88
N GLY A 310 -46.50 12.80 -2.70
CA GLY A 310 -47.70 13.67 -2.59
C GLY A 310 -49.03 12.94 -2.89
N GLY A 311 -49.09 11.64 -2.60
CA GLY A 311 -50.29 10.80 -2.88
C GLY A 311 -50.38 10.27 -4.32
N LYS A 312 -49.42 10.58 -5.17
CA LYS A 312 -49.34 10.03 -6.53
C LYS A 312 -48.83 8.58 -6.52
N PRO A 313 -49.16 7.77 -7.54
CA PRO A 313 -48.72 6.38 -7.62
C PRO A 313 -47.18 6.25 -7.57
N VAL A 314 -46.71 5.23 -6.84
CA VAL A 314 -45.30 4.82 -6.79
C VAL A 314 -45.16 3.50 -7.52
N SER A 315 -44.22 3.40 -8.43
CA SER A 315 -43.93 2.19 -9.20
C SER A 315 -42.64 1.54 -8.77
N VAL A 316 -42.66 0.21 -8.61
CA VAL A 316 -41.50 -0.62 -8.31
C VAL A 316 -41.35 -1.64 -9.44
N THR A 317 -40.21 -1.61 -10.15
CA THR A 317 -39.92 -2.52 -11.25
C THR A 317 -38.68 -3.35 -10.93
N ALA A 318 -38.70 -4.64 -11.29
CA ALA A 318 -37.53 -5.51 -11.18
C ALA A 318 -37.31 -6.22 -12.50
N ALA A 319 -36.11 -6.07 -13.07
CA ALA A 319 -35.67 -6.71 -14.33
C ALA A 319 -34.14 -6.81 -14.36
N ASP A 320 -33.61 -7.92 -14.86
CA ASP A 320 -32.18 -8.10 -15.17
C ASP A 320 -31.23 -7.67 -14.00
N ARG A 321 -31.55 -8.10 -12.78
CA ARG A 321 -30.83 -7.75 -11.53
C ARG A 321 -30.86 -6.25 -11.19
N LEU A 322 -31.79 -5.50 -11.78
CA LEU A 322 -32.03 -4.09 -11.49
C LEU A 322 -33.40 -3.93 -10.82
N VAL A 323 -33.42 -3.26 -9.70
CA VAL A 323 -34.67 -2.76 -9.07
C VAL A 323 -34.73 -1.25 -9.25
N ALA A 324 -35.86 -0.75 -9.80
CA ALA A 324 -36.10 0.68 -9.90
C ALA A 324 -37.39 1.04 -9.15
N ILE A 325 -37.27 2.04 -8.28
CA ILE A 325 -38.38 2.60 -7.49
C ILE A 325 -38.57 4.03 -7.99
N ARG A 326 -39.78 4.36 -8.47
CA ARG A 326 -40.09 5.66 -9.05
C ARG A 326 -41.31 6.26 -8.39
N ASP A 327 -41.19 7.50 -7.95
CA ASP A 327 -42.29 8.37 -7.57
C ASP A 327 -42.48 9.54 -8.56
N HIS A 328 -43.62 10.17 -8.49
CA HIS A 328 -43.98 11.36 -9.27
C HIS A 328 -44.25 12.57 -8.35
N GLY A 329 -43.45 12.65 -7.26
CA GLY A 329 -43.64 13.64 -6.20
C GLY A 329 -42.93 14.96 -6.43
N ILE A 330 -42.44 15.53 -5.32
CA ILE A 330 -41.81 16.86 -5.29
C ILE A 330 -40.44 16.89 -6.03
N GLY A 331 -39.83 15.72 -6.28
CA GLY A 331 -38.47 15.64 -6.81
C GLY A 331 -37.42 16.25 -5.90
N ILE A 332 -36.19 16.31 -6.38
CA ILE A 332 -35.03 16.82 -5.63
C ILE A 332 -34.32 17.86 -6.49
N PRO A 333 -33.93 19.02 -5.94
CA PRO A 333 -33.12 20.01 -6.63
C PRO A 333 -31.76 19.42 -7.06
N GLN A 334 -31.22 19.86 -8.19
CA GLN A 334 -29.96 19.34 -8.72
C GLN A 334 -28.77 19.55 -7.80
N GLU A 335 -28.78 20.66 -7.06
CA GLU A 335 -27.74 20.98 -6.06
C GLU A 335 -27.75 20.05 -4.85
N ASP A 336 -28.91 19.47 -4.49
CA ASP A 336 -29.06 18.56 -3.35
C ASP A 336 -28.73 17.10 -3.72
N LEU A 337 -28.83 16.70 -5.00
CA LEU A 337 -28.64 15.32 -5.45
C LEU A 337 -27.32 14.66 -5.02
N PRO A 338 -26.17 15.34 -5.02
CA PRO A 338 -24.91 14.76 -4.57
C PRO A 338 -24.92 14.37 -3.09
N HIS A 339 -25.77 15.02 -2.28
CA HIS A 339 -25.77 14.95 -0.82
C HIS A 339 -26.88 14.07 -0.23
N VAL A 340 -27.90 13.69 -1.00
CA VAL A 340 -29.09 12.97 -0.50
C VAL A 340 -28.81 11.63 0.16
N PHE A 341 -27.64 11.04 -0.07
CA PHE A 341 -27.18 9.81 0.58
C PHE A 341 -26.27 10.07 1.79
N GLU A 342 -26.01 11.33 2.12
CA GLU A 342 -25.29 11.67 3.35
C GLU A 342 -26.23 11.53 4.55
N PRO A 343 -25.78 10.93 5.67
CA PRO A 343 -26.61 10.79 6.86
C PRO A 343 -27.08 12.16 7.37
N PHE A 344 -28.36 12.25 7.75
CA PHE A 344 -29.05 13.46 8.23
C PHE A 344 -29.26 14.57 7.20
N TYR A 345 -28.82 14.33 5.94
CA TYR A 345 -29.08 15.30 4.88
C TYR A 345 -30.57 15.28 4.48
N ARG A 346 -31.12 16.47 4.29
CA ARG A 346 -32.49 16.68 3.81
C ARG A 346 -32.47 17.72 2.70
N ALA A 347 -33.08 17.40 1.57
CA ALA A 347 -33.15 18.32 0.46
C ALA A 347 -33.89 19.60 0.84
N SER A 348 -33.47 20.72 0.29
CA SER A 348 -33.97 22.07 0.61
C SER A 348 -35.49 22.23 0.39
N ASN A 349 -36.09 21.45 -0.50
CA ASN A 349 -37.48 21.46 -0.85
C ASN A 349 -38.38 20.53 -0.02
N THR A 350 -37.85 19.85 1.01
CA THR A 350 -38.63 18.89 1.84
C THR A 350 -39.59 19.57 2.85
N GLY A 351 -39.39 20.84 3.13
CA GLY A 351 -40.27 21.65 3.98
C GLY A 351 -40.67 20.98 5.30
N THR A 352 -41.97 20.89 5.54
CA THR A 352 -42.59 20.34 6.78
C THR A 352 -42.69 18.79 6.76
N ILE A 353 -42.29 18.10 5.71
CA ILE A 353 -42.37 16.63 5.63
C ILE A 353 -41.42 16.04 6.67
N ILE A 354 -41.97 15.38 7.70
CA ILE A 354 -41.21 14.86 8.86
C ILE A 354 -40.22 13.78 8.41
N GLY A 355 -38.94 13.83 8.85
CA GLY A 355 -37.94 12.80 8.59
C GLY A 355 -36.57 13.17 9.08
N HIS A 356 -35.76 12.19 9.44
CA HIS A 356 -34.45 12.38 10.11
C HIS A 356 -33.25 12.34 9.15
N GLY A 357 -33.48 12.04 7.85
CA GLY A 357 -32.39 11.98 6.85
C GLY A 357 -31.44 10.79 6.98
N VAL A 358 -31.75 9.76 7.79
CA VAL A 358 -30.91 8.57 7.98
C VAL A 358 -31.30 7.43 7.05
N GLY A 359 -32.59 7.26 6.73
CA GLY A 359 -33.10 6.09 6.03
C GLY A 359 -32.50 5.86 4.65
N LEU A 360 -32.24 6.92 3.87
CA LEU A 360 -31.65 6.80 2.52
C LEU A 360 -30.17 6.42 2.58
N ALA A 361 -29.43 7.01 3.52
CA ALA A 361 -28.04 6.65 3.79
C ALA A 361 -27.91 5.20 4.26
N LEU A 362 -28.80 4.76 5.17
CA LEU A 362 -28.85 3.38 5.66
C LEU A 362 -29.18 2.41 4.53
N ALA A 363 -30.17 2.68 3.70
CA ALA A 363 -30.53 1.84 2.56
C ALA A 363 -29.36 1.66 1.60
N LYS A 364 -28.67 2.75 1.25
CA LYS A 364 -27.48 2.70 0.39
C LYS A 364 -26.36 1.86 1.02
N ALA A 365 -26.05 2.07 2.30
CA ALA A 365 -25.01 1.33 3.00
C ALA A 365 -25.30 -0.19 3.04
N ILE A 366 -26.54 -0.58 3.30
CA ILE A 366 -26.96 -1.98 3.26
C ILE A 366 -26.81 -2.56 1.85
N LEU A 367 -27.33 -1.90 0.84
CA LEU A 367 -27.32 -2.39 -0.54
C LEU A 367 -25.89 -2.49 -1.11
N GLU A 368 -25.03 -1.52 -0.82
CA GLU A 368 -23.61 -1.58 -1.20
C GLU A 368 -22.87 -2.72 -0.50
N LYS A 369 -23.19 -3.02 0.76
CA LYS A 369 -22.67 -4.19 1.48
C LYS A 369 -23.09 -5.52 0.84
N HIS A 370 -24.25 -5.55 0.17
CA HIS A 370 -24.73 -6.69 -0.64
C HIS A 370 -24.25 -6.65 -2.10
N GLY A 371 -23.24 -5.82 -2.42
CA GLY A 371 -22.64 -5.74 -3.75
C GLY A 371 -23.47 -5.01 -4.79
N ALA A 372 -24.54 -4.33 -4.38
CA ALA A 372 -25.35 -3.52 -5.28
C ALA A 372 -24.77 -2.11 -5.47
N LYS A 373 -25.05 -1.52 -6.64
CA LYS A 373 -24.80 -0.11 -6.93
C LYS A 373 -26.12 0.65 -6.87
N VAL A 374 -26.17 1.68 -6.01
CA VAL A 374 -27.35 2.56 -5.87
C VAL A 374 -27.11 3.86 -6.62
N SER A 375 -28.06 4.26 -7.42
CA SER A 375 -28.04 5.54 -8.15
C SER A 375 -29.43 6.19 -8.10
N MET A 376 -29.47 7.52 -8.26
CA MET A 376 -30.70 8.30 -8.20
C MET A 376 -30.75 9.30 -9.36
N ILE A 377 -31.92 9.45 -9.95
CA ILE A 377 -32.23 10.46 -10.95
C ILE A 377 -33.47 11.17 -10.46
N SER A 378 -33.43 12.48 -10.35
CA SER A 378 -34.56 13.29 -9.91
C SER A 378 -34.58 14.63 -10.59
N GLN A 379 -35.78 15.16 -10.75
CA GLN A 379 -36.03 16.51 -11.23
C GLN A 379 -37.10 17.13 -10.35
N GLN A 380 -36.82 18.32 -9.85
CA GLN A 380 -37.77 19.05 -8.97
C GLN A 380 -39.12 19.23 -9.68
N GLY A 381 -40.21 18.83 -9.01
CA GLY A 381 -41.57 18.88 -9.51
C GLY A 381 -42.01 17.70 -10.36
N GLU A 382 -41.08 16.82 -10.83
CA GLU A 382 -41.39 15.65 -11.68
C GLU A 382 -41.30 14.30 -10.95
N GLY A 383 -40.54 14.25 -9.84
CA GLY A 383 -40.40 13.08 -8.99
C GLY A 383 -38.96 12.51 -9.01
N THR A 384 -38.82 11.32 -8.40
CA THR A 384 -37.53 10.67 -8.19
C THR A 384 -37.55 9.22 -8.65
N LYS A 385 -36.47 8.77 -9.27
CA LYS A 385 -36.20 7.36 -9.62
C LYS A 385 -34.93 6.91 -8.93
N VAL A 386 -35.05 5.93 -8.02
CA VAL A 386 -33.91 5.23 -7.40
C VAL A 386 -33.69 3.92 -8.13
N CYS A 387 -32.45 3.65 -8.55
CA CYS A 387 -32.05 2.44 -9.23
C CYS A 387 -31.05 1.67 -8.37
N VAL A 388 -31.29 0.39 -8.14
CA VAL A 388 -30.46 -0.55 -7.42
C VAL A 388 -30.05 -1.67 -8.34
N ALA A 389 -28.78 -1.70 -8.74
CA ALA A 389 -28.23 -2.71 -9.64
C ALA A 389 -27.36 -3.69 -8.86
N PHE A 390 -27.74 -4.97 -8.83
CA PHE A 390 -26.96 -6.06 -8.27
C PHE A 390 -25.99 -6.63 -9.31
N ARG A 391 -24.80 -7.06 -8.85
CA ARG A 391 -23.81 -7.73 -9.70
C ARG A 391 -24.13 -9.19 -9.94
#